data_4ec8ce2f20564bd1b411ee79a669ac3f
#
_entry.id   4ec8ce2f20564bd1b411ee79a669ac3f
#
_cell.length_a   1.000
_cell.length_b   1.000
_cell.length_c   1.000
_cell.angle_alpha   90.00
_cell.angle_beta   90.00
_cell.angle_gamma   90.00
#
_symmetry.space_group_name_H-M   'P 1'
#
loop_
_entity.id
_entity.type
_entity.pdbx_description
1 polymer ?
#
loop_
_entity_poly.entity_id
_entity_poly.type
_entity_poly.pdbx_seq_one_letter_code
_entity_poly.pdbx_strand_id
1 'polypeptide(L)'
;MKNLKQYVNYFLMTQVLLLPLYSFGQNLDFGAQDPAQVVSPESLFPFANQTLLLFSIYLLSGISLIAYFLLKKKKEWRPPAFLEDFPLSAKVAITLAILSYGLVHIFALWEVYLVTTVDFKSAAEYFYYMKLPKLMATSHAHFFGHGTMYLITSTIFVFSKLRESWKILFIVLALSAGLLDVPSWWAIKYGGGKYEIFSALAGIMSVTGWGFMAVRVLYEVWWSEFREQKI
;
A
#
# COMPACT_ATOMS: atom_id res chain seq x y z
N MET A 1 -20.98 19.42 -10.30
CA MET A 1 -21.50 18.57 -9.23
C MET A 1 -22.17 17.25 -9.68
N LYS A 2 -22.84 17.17 -10.84
CA LYS A 2 -23.43 15.89 -11.35
C LYS A 2 -22.39 14.78 -11.56
N ASN A 3 -21.19 15.09 -12.03
CA ASN A 3 -20.16 14.09 -12.33
C ASN A 3 -19.53 13.48 -11.06
N LEU A 4 -19.39 14.23 -9.97
CA LEU A 4 -18.79 13.71 -8.73
C LEU A 4 -19.65 12.61 -8.09
N LYS A 5 -21.00 12.79 -8.07
CA LYS A 5 -21.93 11.76 -7.58
C LYS A 5 -21.82 10.44 -8.36
N GLN A 6 -21.60 10.54 -9.65
CA GLN A 6 -21.45 9.37 -10.53
C GLN A 6 -20.16 8.62 -10.24
N TYR A 7 -19.02 9.33 -10.04
CA TYR A 7 -17.74 8.72 -9.68
C TYR A 7 -17.76 8.08 -8.28
N VAL A 8 -18.39 8.72 -7.30
CA VAL A 8 -18.55 8.18 -5.95
C VAL A 8 -19.40 6.89 -5.98
N ASN A 9 -20.47 6.85 -6.76
CA ASN A 9 -21.29 5.64 -6.90
C ASN A 9 -20.52 4.49 -7.58
N TYR A 10 -19.73 4.76 -8.62
CA TYR A 10 -18.88 3.72 -9.24
C TYR A 10 -17.82 3.20 -8.27
N PHE A 11 -17.20 4.07 -7.47
CA PHE A 11 -16.23 3.68 -6.46
C PHE A 11 -16.86 2.80 -5.38
N LEU A 12 -18.04 3.18 -4.85
CA LEU A 12 -18.77 2.38 -3.86
C LEU A 12 -19.24 1.04 -4.41
N MET A 13 -19.70 0.97 -5.67
CA MET A 13 -20.08 -0.29 -6.31
C MET A 13 -18.89 -1.24 -6.48
N THR A 14 -17.71 -0.74 -6.84
CA THR A 14 -16.51 -1.59 -6.94
C THR A 14 -16.10 -2.15 -5.59
N GLN A 15 -16.26 -1.42 -4.50
CA GLN A 15 -15.96 -1.92 -3.15
C GLN A 15 -16.94 -3.01 -2.71
N VAL A 16 -18.23 -2.88 -3.02
CA VAL A 16 -19.26 -3.90 -2.70
C VAL A 16 -19.02 -5.20 -3.47
N LEU A 17 -18.51 -5.14 -4.71
CA LEU A 17 -18.17 -6.33 -5.49
C LEU A 17 -16.94 -7.09 -4.97
N LEU A 18 -16.06 -6.43 -4.18
CA LEU A 18 -14.87 -7.05 -3.59
C LEU A 18 -15.12 -7.69 -2.21
N LEU A 19 -16.24 -7.34 -1.54
CA LEU A 19 -16.61 -7.88 -0.22
C LEU A 19 -16.75 -9.42 -0.17
N PRO A 20 -17.28 -10.13 -1.18
CA PRO A 20 -17.38 -11.60 -1.15
C PRO A 20 -16.01 -12.29 -1.16
N LEU A 21 -14.96 -11.65 -1.71
CA LEU A 21 -13.61 -12.22 -1.74
C LEU A 21 -12.92 -12.18 -0.37
N TYR A 22 -13.37 -11.30 0.53
CA TYR A 22 -12.81 -11.17 1.87
C TYR A 22 -13.23 -12.30 2.82
N SER A 23 -14.42 -12.87 2.64
CA SER A 23 -14.93 -13.95 3.50
C SER A 23 -14.28 -15.32 3.25
N PHE A 24 -13.63 -15.51 2.11
CA PHE A 24 -13.03 -16.80 1.73
C PHE A 24 -11.71 -17.10 2.46
N GLY A 25 -11.02 -16.07 2.99
CA GLY A 25 -9.71 -16.22 3.65
C GLY A 25 -9.75 -16.53 5.14
N GLN A 26 -10.88 -16.39 5.81
CA GLN A 26 -10.94 -16.47 7.28
C GLN A 26 -10.99 -17.89 7.88
N ASN A 27 -11.21 -18.90 7.06
CA ASN A 27 -11.30 -20.30 7.52
C ASN A 27 -10.10 -21.19 7.18
N LEU A 28 -8.98 -20.59 6.77
CA LEU A 28 -7.75 -21.36 6.57
C LEU A 28 -7.06 -21.53 7.92
N ASP A 29 -7.14 -22.73 8.46
CA ASP A 29 -6.35 -23.14 9.61
C ASP A 29 -4.86 -23.07 9.26
N PHE A 30 -4.20 -22.03 9.73
CA PHE A 30 -2.77 -21.81 9.56
C PHE A 30 -1.92 -22.54 10.60
N GLY A 31 -2.45 -23.60 11.22
CA GLY A 31 -1.75 -24.41 12.20
C GLY A 31 -0.33 -24.75 11.75
N ALA A 32 0.60 -24.75 12.70
CA ALA A 32 1.99 -25.16 12.50
C ALA A 32 2.02 -26.55 11.87
N GLN A 33 2.41 -26.62 10.59
CA GLN A 33 2.50 -27.88 9.86
C GLN A 33 3.96 -28.33 9.82
N ASP A 34 4.13 -29.64 9.86
CA ASP A 34 5.40 -30.34 9.78
C ASP A 34 6.27 -29.82 8.60
N PRO A 35 7.52 -29.39 8.86
CA PRO A 35 8.46 -28.99 7.80
C PRO A 35 8.67 -30.04 6.72
N ALA A 36 8.43 -31.31 7.01
CA ALA A 36 8.56 -32.42 6.06
C ALA A 36 7.55 -32.41 4.89
N GLN A 37 6.51 -31.56 4.96
CA GLN A 37 5.50 -31.41 3.89
C GLN A 37 5.77 -30.21 2.97
N VAL A 38 6.97 -29.68 2.93
CA VAL A 38 7.33 -28.62 1.98
C VAL A 38 7.30 -29.21 0.56
N VAL A 39 6.30 -28.82 -0.22
CA VAL A 39 6.24 -29.15 -1.64
C VAL A 39 7.48 -28.58 -2.31
N SER A 40 8.20 -29.40 -3.09
CA SER A 40 9.43 -28.95 -3.75
C SER A 40 9.14 -27.72 -4.62
N PRO A 41 10.03 -26.71 -4.64
CA PRO A 41 9.84 -25.51 -5.47
C PRO A 41 9.58 -25.83 -6.94
N GLU A 42 10.14 -26.92 -7.44
CA GLU A 42 10.03 -27.37 -8.84
C GLU A 42 8.59 -27.70 -9.24
N SER A 43 7.76 -28.25 -8.33
CA SER A 43 6.36 -28.57 -8.61
C SER A 43 5.45 -27.32 -8.69
N LEU A 44 5.90 -26.19 -8.17
CA LEU A 44 5.17 -24.93 -8.15
C LEU A 44 5.62 -23.94 -9.22
N PHE A 45 6.71 -24.25 -9.93
CA PHE A 45 7.33 -23.37 -10.92
C PHE A 45 6.37 -22.87 -12.01
N PRO A 46 5.50 -23.71 -12.60
CA PRO A 46 4.54 -23.23 -13.60
C PRO A 46 3.54 -22.23 -13.03
N PHE A 47 3.08 -22.45 -11.81
CA PHE A 47 2.10 -21.55 -11.15
C PHE A 47 2.75 -20.24 -10.72
N ALA A 48 3.97 -20.27 -10.21
CA ALA A 48 4.72 -19.07 -9.85
C ALA A 48 4.97 -18.18 -11.06
N ASN A 49 5.35 -18.77 -12.20
CA ASN A 49 5.54 -18.03 -13.45
C ASN A 49 4.25 -17.37 -13.95
N GLN A 50 3.11 -18.06 -13.88
CA GLN A 50 1.81 -17.48 -14.24
C GLN A 50 1.45 -16.31 -13.34
N THR A 51 1.68 -16.41 -12.03
CA THR A 51 1.43 -15.36 -11.06
C THR A 51 2.32 -14.14 -11.32
N LEU A 52 3.62 -14.35 -11.55
CA LEU A 52 4.56 -13.30 -11.91
C LEU A 52 4.19 -12.63 -13.23
N LEU A 53 3.74 -13.40 -14.21
CA LEU A 53 3.26 -12.86 -15.48
C LEU A 53 2.01 -11.97 -15.27
N LEU A 54 1.04 -12.43 -14.50
CA LEU A 54 -0.17 -11.65 -14.18
C LEU A 54 0.18 -10.36 -13.42
N PHE A 55 1.07 -10.41 -12.42
CA PHE A 55 1.57 -9.21 -11.74
C PHE A 55 2.24 -8.25 -12.71
N SER A 56 3.07 -8.76 -13.61
CA SER A 56 3.77 -7.93 -14.59
C SER A 56 2.79 -7.24 -15.55
N ILE A 57 1.80 -7.96 -16.04
CA ILE A 57 0.75 -7.42 -16.91
C ILE A 57 -0.04 -6.34 -16.17
N TYR A 58 -0.46 -6.60 -14.92
CA TYR A 58 -1.20 -5.65 -14.12
C TYR A 58 -0.40 -4.37 -13.86
N LEU A 59 0.86 -4.52 -13.44
CA LEU A 59 1.77 -3.40 -13.17
C LEU A 59 2.02 -2.56 -14.42
N LEU A 60 2.35 -3.20 -15.54
CA LEU A 60 2.58 -2.52 -16.81
C LEU A 60 1.33 -1.80 -17.31
N SER A 61 0.15 -2.42 -17.14
CA SER A 61 -1.13 -1.79 -17.47
C SER A 61 -1.39 -0.54 -16.64
N GLY A 62 -1.14 -0.61 -15.33
CA GLY A 62 -1.28 0.53 -14.41
C GLY A 62 -0.32 1.66 -14.76
N ILE A 63 0.96 1.36 -14.97
CA ILE A 63 1.98 2.34 -15.37
C ILE A 63 1.60 2.99 -16.72
N SER A 64 1.17 2.19 -17.70
CA SER A 64 0.76 2.68 -19.01
C SER A 64 -0.45 3.61 -18.92
N LEU A 65 -1.42 3.29 -18.07
CA LEU A 65 -2.60 4.11 -17.82
C LEU A 65 -2.22 5.45 -17.19
N ILE A 66 -1.37 5.43 -16.15
CA ILE A 66 -0.86 6.65 -15.51
C ILE A 66 -0.09 7.49 -16.52
N ALA A 67 0.84 6.89 -17.27
CA ALA A 67 1.61 7.58 -18.31
C ALA A 67 0.69 8.21 -19.37
N TYR A 68 -0.33 7.48 -19.82
CA TYR A 68 -1.31 8.00 -20.77
C TYR A 68 -2.01 9.26 -20.25
N PHE A 69 -2.49 9.25 -19.00
CA PHE A 69 -3.15 10.41 -18.41
C PHE A 69 -2.19 11.58 -18.16
N LEU A 70 -0.95 11.30 -17.75
CA LEU A 70 0.08 12.33 -17.58
C LEU A 70 0.44 13.00 -18.92
N LEU A 71 0.55 12.23 -20.00
CA LEU A 71 0.87 12.74 -21.33
C LEU A 71 -0.31 13.48 -21.98
N LYS A 72 -1.55 13.09 -21.67
CA LYS A 72 -2.77 13.72 -22.19
C LYS A 72 -3.17 14.98 -21.44
N LYS A 73 -2.30 15.53 -20.61
CA LYS A 73 -2.54 16.67 -19.74
C LYS A 73 -3.28 17.81 -20.46
N LYS A 74 -4.56 18.00 -20.11
CA LYS A 74 -5.34 19.20 -20.46
C LYS A 74 -5.96 19.74 -19.18
N LYS A 75 -5.60 20.98 -18.85
CA LYS A 75 -6.17 21.83 -17.82
C LYS A 75 -5.66 21.52 -16.41
N GLU A 76 -5.03 22.50 -15.81
CA GLU A 76 -4.68 22.46 -14.38
C GLU A 76 -5.95 22.30 -13.54
N TRP A 77 -6.09 21.13 -12.93
CA TRP A 77 -7.10 20.92 -11.92
C TRP A 77 -6.61 21.58 -10.62
N ARG A 78 -7.39 22.53 -10.14
CA ARG A 78 -7.14 23.13 -8.82
C ARG A 78 -8.12 22.52 -7.84
N PRO A 79 -7.65 21.98 -6.72
CA PRO A 79 -8.54 21.49 -5.68
C PRO A 79 -9.44 22.64 -5.20
N PRO A 80 -10.73 22.37 -4.94
CA PRO A 80 -11.69 23.40 -4.52
C PRO A 80 -11.46 23.92 -3.11
N ALA A 81 -10.63 23.26 -2.29
CA ALA A 81 -10.35 23.59 -0.90
C ALA A 81 -8.95 23.08 -0.51
N PHE A 82 -8.38 23.68 0.53
CA PHE A 82 -7.18 23.19 1.19
C PHE A 82 -7.54 22.45 2.49
N LEU A 83 -6.60 21.66 3.03
CA LEU A 83 -6.82 20.86 4.25
C LEU A 83 -7.23 21.70 5.46
N GLU A 84 -6.73 22.92 5.56
CA GLU A 84 -7.08 23.87 6.62
C GLU A 84 -8.56 24.31 6.60
N ASP A 85 -9.19 24.30 5.42
CA ASP A 85 -10.59 24.71 5.23
C ASP A 85 -11.59 23.60 5.57
N PHE A 86 -11.10 22.41 5.91
CA PHE A 86 -11.97 21.28 6.21
C PHE A 86 -12.71 21.48 7.53
N PRO A 87 -13.98 21.05 7.62
CA PRO A 87 -14.74 21.14 8.87
C PRO A 87 -14.08 20.29 9.98
N LEU A 88 -14.27 20.67 11.24
CA LEU A 88 -13.65 20.03 12.40
C LEU A 88 -13.88 18.51 12.40
N SER A 89 -15.07 18.04 12.04
CA SER A 89 -15.37 16.61 11.95
C SER A 89 -14.47 15.88 10.95
N ALA A 90 -14.19 16.48 9.79
CA ALA A 90 -13.27 15.91 8.80
C ALA A 90 -11.81 15.92 9.31
N LYS A 91 -11.38 17.03 9.96
CA LYS A 91 -10.06 17.14 10.59
C LYS A 91 -9.84 16.02 11.63
N VAL A 92 -10.83 15.78 12.50
CA VAL A 92 -10.78 14.71 13.50
C VAL A 92 -10.74 13.33 12.84
N ALA A 93 -11.60 13.08 11.86
CA ALA A 93 -11.64 11.80 11.15
C ALA A 93 -10.31 11.48 10.43
N ILE A 94 -9.74 12.48 9.74
CA ILE A 94 -8.43 12.36 9.08
C ILE A 94 -7.33 12.05 10.09
N THR A 95 -7.32 12.75 11.22
CA THR A 95 -6.33 12.56 12.28
C THR A 95 -6.38 11.14 12.83
N LEU A 96 -7.58 10.66 13.18
CA LEU A 96 -7.77 9.32 13.72
C LEU A 96 -7.39 8.24 12.69
N ALA A 97 -7.73 8.44 11.41
CA ALA A 97 -7.34 7.51 10.34
C ALA A 97 -5.81 7.45 10.18
N ILE A 98 -5.13 8.59 10.14
CA ILE A 98 -3.66 8.63 10.01
C ILE A 98 -2.98 8.00 11.23
N LEU A 99 -3.45 8.27 12.45
CA LEU A 99 -2.91 7.66 13.66
C LEU A 99 -3.13 6.14 13.66
N SER A 100 -4.31 5.67 13.25
CA SER A 100 -4.59 4.24 13.13
C SER A 100 -3.66 3.57 12.12
N TYR A 101 -3.45 4.18 10.96
CA TYR A 101 -2.50 3.68 9.96
C TYR A 101 -1.04 3.72 10.45
N GLY A 102 -0.68 4.73 11.25
CA GLY A 102 0.64 4.79 11.91
C GLY A 102 0.86 3.61 12.84
N LEU A 103 -0.15 3.22 13.64
CA LEU A 103 -0.09 2.03 14.48
C LEU A 103 0.08 0.75 13.65
N VAL A 104 -0.64 0.61 12.54
CA VAL A 104 -0.45 -0.54 11.63
C VAL A 104 1.00 -0.64 11.16
N HIS A 105 1.65 0.48 10.78
CA HIS A 105 3.06 0.48 10.40
C HIS A 105 4.00 0.07 11.54
N ILE A 106 3.75 0.57 12.76
CA ILE A 106 4.55 0.21 13.93
C ILE A 106 4.47 -1.29 14.21
N PHE A 107 3.26 -1.86 14.19
CA PHE A 107 3.08 -3.29 14.39
C PHE A 107 3.68 -4.12 13.25
N ALA A 108 3.56 -3.67 12.01
CA ALA A 108 4.18 -4.33 10.86
C ALA A 108 5.71 -4.35 10.96
N LEU A 109 6.35 -3.23 11.34
CA LEU A 109 7.79 -3.18 11.57
C LEU A 109 8.22 -4.12 12.71
N TRP A 110 7.43 -4.18 13.77
CA TRP A 110 7.70 -5.09 14.88
C TRP A 110 7.56 -6.55 14.45
N GLU A 111 6.52 -6.90 13.71
CA GLU A 111 6.33 -8.25 13.16
C GLU A 111 7.50 -8.64 12.25
N VAL A 112 7.91 -7.76 11.33
CA VAL A 112 9.07 -8.00 10.47
C VAL A 112 10.33 -8.26 11.32
N TYR A 113 10.59 -7.46 12.33
CA TYR A 113 11.74 -7.65 13.23
C TYR A 113 11.68 -9.02 13.93
N LEU A 114 10.56 -9.35 14.56
CA LEU A 114 10.40 -10.62 15.27
C LEU A 114 10.59 -11.80 14.34
N VAL A 115 9.90 -11.80 13.21
CA VAL A 115 9.91 -12.90 12.26
C VAL A 115 11.30 -13.07 11.61
N THR A 116 11.94 -11.98 11.19
CA THR A 116 13.20 -12.08 10.44
C THR A 116 14.46 -12.11 11.30
N THR A 117 14.36 -11.80 12.59
CA THR A 117 15.52 -11.72 13.48
C THR A 117 15.44 -12.68 14.65
N VAL A 118 14.24 -12.93 15.18
CA VAL A 118 14.03 -13.78 16.37
C VAL A 118 13.63 -15.20 15.95
N ASP A 119 12.59 -15.33 15.11
CA ASP A 119 12.06 -16.63 14.71
C ASP A 119 12.87 -17.28 13.57
N PHE A 120 13.31 -16.47 12.62
CA PHE A 120 14.13 -16.87 11.47
C PHE A 120 15.40 -16.00 11.42
N LYS A 121 16.44 -16.47 10.73
CA LYS A 121 17.71 -15.73 10.60
C LYS A 121 17.68 -14.66 9.52
N SER A 122 16.68 -14.69 8.64
CA SER A 122 16.53 -13.75 7.52
C SER A 122 15.11 -13.78 6.95
N ALA A 123 14.76 -12.77 6.16
CA ALA A 123 13.53 -12.80 5.38
C ALA A 123 13.54 -13.93 4.35
N ALA A 124 14.72 -14.27 3.78
CA ALA A 124 14.84 -15.39 2.86
C ALA A 124 14.44 -16.71 3.50
N GLU A 125 14.91 -16.97 4.71
CA GLU A 125 14.55 -18.18 5.45
C GLU A 125 13.06 -18.24 5.75
N TYR A 126 12.48 -17.14 6.23
CA TYR A 126 11.05 -17.03 6.51
C TYR A 126 10.20 -17.33 5.28
N PHE A 127 10.46 -16.67 4.14
CA PHE A 127 9.67 -16.88 2.92
C PHE A 127 9.94 -18.25 2.28
N TYR A 128 11.14 -18.82 2.44
CA TYR A 128 11.45 -20.16 1.97
C TYR A 128 10.53 -21.21 2.62
N TYR A 129 10.37 -21.15 3.96
CA TYR A 129 9.51 -22.08 4.67
C TYR A 129 8.03 -21.72 4.62
N MET A 130 7.67 -20.51 4.20
CA MET A 130 6.28 -20.12 4.11
C MET A 130 5.54 -20.93 3.04
N LYS A 131 4.43 -21.57 3.41
CA LYS A 131 3.59 -22.33 2.48
C LYS A 131 2.93 -21.43 1.46
N LEU A 132 2.69 -21.94 0.25
CA LEU A 132 2.06 -21.18 -0.83
C LEU A 132 0.69 -20.60 -0.43
N PRO A 133 -0.24 -21.36 0.19
CA PRO A 133 -1.53 -20.77 0.59
C PRO A 133 -1.37 -19.60 1.57
N LYS A 134 -0.42 -19.68 2.51
CA LYS A 134 -0.12 -18.58 3.43
C LYS A 134 0.47 -17.39 2.70
N LEU A 135 1.42 -17.59 1.79
CA LEU A 135 1.98 -16.51 0.98
C LEU A 135 0.91 -15.80 0.16
N MET A 136 -0.01 -16.56 -0.48
CA MET A 136 -1.13 -15.98 -1.23
C MET A 136 -2.06 -15.18 -0.33
N ALA A 137 -2.47 -15.71 0.82
CA ALA A 137 -3.34 -15.02 1.76
C ALA A 137 -2.69 -13.75 2.31
N THR A 138 -1.41 -13.82 2.69
CA THR A 138 -0.65 -12.66 3.18
C THR A 138 -0.48 -11.61 2.08
N SER A 139 -0.16 -12.02 0.86
CA SER A 139 -0.06 -11.13 -0.31
C SER A 139 -1.37 -10.39 -0.57
N HIS A 140 -2.49 -11.11 -0.56
CA HIS A 140 -3.83 -10.51 -0.74
C HIS A 140 -4.12 -9.46 0.34
N ALA A 141 -3.90 -9.83 1.62
CA ALA A 141 -4.14 -8.92 2.74
C ALA A 141 -3.27 -7.65 2.67
N HIS A 142 -1.99 -7.79 2.30
CA HIS A 142 -1.08 -6.64 2.19
C HIS A 142 -1.40 -5.76 0.98
N PHE A 143 -1.71 -6.33 -0.18
CA PHE A 143 -2.16 -5.52 -1.32
C PHE A 143 -3.39 -4.71 -1.00
N PHE A 144 -4.38 -5.33 -0.33
CA PHE A 144 -5.58 -4.63 0.09
C PHE A 144 -5.27 -3.55 1.14
N GLY A 145 -4.50 -3.89 2.18
CA GLY A 145 -4.12 -2.97 3.25
C GLY A 145 -3.33 -1.78 2.73
N HIS A 146 -2.23 -2.02 2.03
CA HIS A 146 -1.40 -0.97 1.44
C HIS A 146 -2.17 -0.13 0.42
N GLY A 147 -2.91 -0.80 -0.48
CA GLY A 147 -3.70 -0.10 -1.50
C GLY A 147 -4.73 0.84 -0.89
N THR A 148 -5.49 0.37 0.10
CA THR A 148 -6.51 1.18 0.77
C THR A 148 -5.89 2.33 1.55
N MET A 149 -4.89 2.05 2.38
CA MET A 149 -4.24 3.03 3.23
C MET A 149 -3.55 4.14 2.42
N TYR A 150 -2.77 3.75 1.41
CA TYR A 150 -2.07 4.71 0.57
C TYR A 150 -3.02 5.49 -0.32
N LEU A 151 -4.07 4.86 -0.87
CA LEU A 151 -5.08 5.54 -1.66
C LEU A 151 -5.83 6.60 -0.83
N ILE A 152 -6.29 6.26 0.36
CA ILE A 152 -7.01 7.19 1.24
C ILE A 152 -6.09 8.36 1.63
N THR A 153 -4.86 8.07 2.09
CA THR A 153 -3.92 9.12 2.48
C THR A 153 -3.53 10.00 1.30
N SER A 154 -3.28 9.42 0.13
CA SER A 154 -2.97 10.16 -1.10
C SER A 154 -4.12 11.05 -1.55
N THR A 155 -5.37 10.56 -1.46
CA THR A 155 -6.56 11.34 -1.82
C THR A 155 -6.72 12.56 -0.92
N ILE A 156 -6.44 12.42 0.37
CA ILE A 156 -6.44 13.54 1.32
C ILE A 156 -5.27 14.49 1.03
N PHE A 157 -4.08 13.94 0.79
CA PHE A 157 -2.86 14.70 0.55
C PHE A 157 -2.91 15.56 -0.72
N VAL A 158 -3.72 15.21 -1.72
CA VAL A 158 -3.96 16.05 -2.92
C VAL A 158 -4.42 17.47 -2.54
N PHE A 159 -5.13 17.63 -1.43
CA PHE A 159 -5.60 18.92 -0.93
C PHE A 159 -4.54 19.74 -0.16
N SER A 160 -3.31 19.23 -0.05
CA SER A 160 -2.18 19.93 0.54
C SER A 160 -1.77 21.15 -0.29
N LYS A 161 -1.24 22.18 0.37
CA LYS A 161 -0.67 23.41 -0.25
C LYS A 161 0.66 23.18 -0.98
N LEU A 162 1.18 21.95 -0.99
CA LEU A 162 2.45 21.62 -1.67
C LEU A 162 2.34 21.79 -3.19
N ARG A 163 3.51 22.05 -3.80
CA ARG A 163 3.66 22.02 -5.27
C ARG A 163 3.26 20.65 -5.82
N GLU A 164 2.61 20.62 -6.96
CA GLU A 164 2.08 19.39 -7.57
C GLU A 164 3.17 18.32 -7.80
N SER A 165 4.38 18.72 -8.18
CA SER A 165 5.51 17.80 -8.36
C SER A 165 5.87 17.01 -7.08
N TRP A 166 5.82 17.67 -5.92
CA TRP A 166 6.08 17.02 -4.64
C TRP A 166 4.93 16.08 -4.24
N LYS A 167 3.68 16.49 -4.51
CA LYS A 167 2.52 15.60 -4.28
C LYS A 167 2.65 14.33 -5.08
N ILE A 168 2.91 14.46 -6.39
CA ILE A 168 3.10 13.31 -7.28
C ILE A 168 4.23 12.42 -6.78
N LEU A 169 5.38 12.99 -6.41
CA LEU A 169 6.52 12.23 -5.91
C LEU A 169 6.16 11.34 -4.72
N PHE A 170 5.55 11.92 -3.67
CA PHE A 170 5.26 11.17 -2.45
C PHE A 170 4.10 10.18 -2.63
N ILE A 171 3.11 10.50 -3.46
CA ILE A 171 2.04 9.56 -3.85
C ILE A 171 2.63 8.36 -4.59
N VAL A 172 3.49 8.62 -5.58
CA VAL A 172 4.13 7.54 -6.36
C VAL A 172 5.02 6.69 -5.47
N LEU A 173 5.82 7.30 -4.57
CA LEU A 173 6.65 6.55 -3.63
C LEU A 173 5.82 5.61 -2.76
N ALA A 174 4.75 6.10 -2.14
CA ALA A 174 3.92 5.29 -1.27
C ALA A 174 3.21 4.15 -2.02
N LEU A 175 2.56 4.46 -3.15
CA LEU A 175 1.84 3.44 -3.92
C LEU A 175 2.79 2.41 -4.54
N SER A 176 3.96 2.85 -5.03
CA SER A 176 4.97 1.94 -5.58
C SER A 176 5.60 1.05 -4.51
N ALA A 177 5.67 1.49 -3.25
CA ALA A 177 6.15 0.67 -2.15
C ALA A 177 5.31 -0.59 -2.00
N GLY A 178 3.99 -0.50 -1.93
CA GLY A 178 3.10 -1.66 -1.85
C GLY A 178 3.18 -2.58 -3.07
N LEU A 179 3.37 -1.98 -4.26
CA LEU A 179 3.54 -2.74 -5.50
C LEU A 179 4.91 -3.44 -5.61
N LEU A 180 5.92 -2.98 -4.90
CA LEU A 180 7.25 -3.60 -4.86
C LEU A 180 7.36 -4.63 -3.75
N ASP A 181 6.77 -4.38 -2.58
CA ASP A 181 6.91 -5.19 -1.38
C ASP A 181 6.40 -6.61 -1.61
N VAL A 182 5.14 -6.77 -1.95
CA VAL A 182 4.51 -8.08 -2.11
C VAL A 182 5.17 -8.93 -3.21
N PRO A 183 5.45 -8.43 -4.43
CA PRO A 183 6.20 -9.19 -5.42
C PRO A 183 7.61 -9.57 -4.97
N SER A 184 8.27 -8.75 -4.12
CA SER A 184 9.58 -9.09 -3.58
C SER A 184 9.56 -10.37 -2.74
N TRP A 185 8.50 -10.63 -1.98
CA TRP A 185 8.34 -11.87 -1.19
C TRP A 185 8.29 -13.11 -2.07
N TRP A 186 7.59 -13.01 -3.20
CA TRP A 186 7.56 -14.08 -4.20
C TRP A 186 8.93 -14.29 -4.82
N ALA A 187 9.61 -13.19 -5.14
CA ALA A 187 10.97 -13.25 -5.67
C ALA A 187 11.95 -13.86 -4.65
N ILE A 188 11.85 -13.52 -3.36
CA ILE A 188 12.65 -14.09 -2.28
C ILE A 188 12.37 -15.60 -2.18
N LYS A 189 11.10 -15.99 -2.13
CA LYS A 189 10.71 -17.38 -1.99
C LYS A 189 11.29 -18.28 -3.10
N TYR A 190 11.22 -17.85 -4.35
CA TYR A 190 11.58 -18.66 -5.50
C TYR A 190 12.97 -18.35 -6.09
N GLY A 191 13.47 -17.15 -5.84
CA GLY A 191 14.76 -16.67 -6.37
C GLY A 191 15.86 -16.53 -5.31
N GLY A 192 15.50 -16.64 -4.03
CA GLY A 192 16.44 -16.62 -2.90
C GLY A 192 16.74 -15.24 -2.34
N GLY A 193 17.61 -15.18 -1.33
CA GLY A 193 17.88 -14.01 -0.49
C GLY A 193 18.40 -12.77 -1.23
N LYS A 194 18.94 -12.90 -2.43
CA LYS A 194 19.39 -11.74 -3.23
C LYS A 194 18.27 -10.73 -3.53
N TYR A 195 17.01 -11.15 -3.41
CA TYR A 195 15.84 -10.30 -3.65
C TYR A 195 15.35 -9.57 -2.38
N GLU A 196 15.94 -9.80 -1.20
CA GLU A 196 15.60 -9.10 0.04
C GLU A 196 15.78 -7.59 -0.08
N ILE A 197 16.73 -7.15 -0.91
CA ILE A 197 16.96 -5.73 -1.16
C ILE A 197 15.72 -5.01 -1.68
N PHE A 198 14.85 -5.67 -2.44
CA PHE A 198 13.63 -5.07 -2.96
C PHE A 198 12.57 -4.89 -1.86
N SER A 199 12.47 -5.82 -0.91
CA SER A 199 11.60 -5.66 0.25
C SER A 199 12.11 -4.54 1.17
N ALA A 200 13.42 -4.47 1.42
CA ALA A 200 14.02 -3.38 2.18
C ALA A 200 13.78 -2.02 1.50
N LEU A 201 13.96 -1.94 0.18
CA LEU A 201 13.68 -0.73 -0.59
C LEU A 201 12.21 -0.33 -0.50
N ALA A 202 11.29 -1.30 -0.62
CA ALA A 202 9.87 -1.06 -0.47
C ALA A 202 9.53 -0.49 0.92
N GLY A 203 10.13 -1.01 1.98
CA GLY A 203 9.99 -0.47 3.33
C GLY A 203 10.45 0.98 3.44
N ILE A 204 11.61 1.32 2.89
CA ILE A 204 12.13 2.71 2.86
C ILE A 204 11.18 3.62 2.08
N MET A 205 10.71 3.19 0.91
CA MET A 205 9.76 3.95 0.09
C MET A 205 8.43 4.16 0.81
N SER A 206 7.94 3.15 1.54
CA SER A 206 6.71 3.23 2.35
C SER A 206 6.86 4.29 3.45
N VAL A 207 7.89 4.18 4.29
CA VAL A 207 8.14 5.11 5.39
C VAL A 207 8.34 6.54 4.87
N THR A 208 9.11 6.71 3.79
CA THR A 208 9.37 8.04 3.22
C THR A 208 8.11 8.60 2.55
N GLY A 209 7.45 7.82 1.70
CA GLY A 209 6.28 8.28 0.94
C GLY A 209 5.08 8.54 1.84
N TRP A 210 4.61 7.50 2.52
CA TRP A 210 3.44 7.62 3.39
C TRP A 210 3.72 8.46 4.62
N GLY A 211 4.87 8.29 5.28
CA GLY A 211 5.23 9.04 6.48
C GLY A 211 5.27 10.55 6.22
N PHE A 212 5.88 10.97 5.10
CA PHE A 212 5.86 12.37 4.71
C PHE A 212 4.44 12.90 4.49
N MET A 213 3.61 12.16 3.73
CA MET A 213 2.21 12.54 3.49
C MET A 213 1.43 12.67 4.79
N ALA A 214 1.57 11.70 5.70
CA ALA A 214 0.89 11.69 6.99
C ALA A 214 1.26 12.91 7.85
N VAL A 215 2.56 13.16 8.01
CA VAL A 215 3.06 14.32 8.77
C VAL A 215 2.59 15.63 8.15
N ARG A 216 2.66 15.74 6.81
CA ARG A 216 2.28 16.96 6.12
C ARG A 216 0.77 17.22 6.21
N VAL A 217 -0.05 16.20 6.08
CA VAL A 217 -1.51 16.33 6.26
C VAL A 217 -1.84 16.78 7.67
N LEU A 218 -1.28 16.12 8.71
CA LEU A 218 -1.52 16.52 10.10
C LEU A 218 -1.06 17.95 10.37
N TYR A 219 0.09 18.33 9.82
CA TYR A 219 0.59 19.71 9.94
C TYR A 219 -0.40 20.72 9.32
N GLU A 220 -0.86 20.51 8.10
CA GLU A 220 -1.77 21.45 7.43
C GLU A 220 -3.18 21.48 8.05
N VAL A 221 -3.65 20.36 8.58
CA VAL A 221 -4.94 20.26 9.26
C VAL A 221 -4.99 21.08 10.54
N TRP A 222 -3.88 21.13 11.32
CA TRP A 222 -3.90 21.69 12.67
C TRP A 222 -3.00 22.90 12.88
N TRP A 223 -1.88 23.06 12.19
CA TRP A 223 -0.89 24.10 12.48
C TRP A 223 -0.77 25.18 11.43
N SER A 224 -1.38 25.04 10.27
CA SER A 224 -1.34 26.11 9.27
C SER A 224 -2.04 27.40 9.75
N GLU A 225 -3.14 27.27 10.50
CA GLU A 225 -3.92 28.40 11.05
C GLU A 225 -3.13 29.21 12.09
N PHE A 226 -2.23 28.59 12.85
CA PHE A 226 -1.47 29.30 13.90
C PHE A 226 -0.43 30.29 13.37
N ARG A 227 -0.05 30.21 12.10
CA ARG A 227 0.89 31.14 11.48
C ARG A 227 0.25 32.42 10.98
N GLU A 228 -0.99 32.38 10.52
CA GLU A 228 -1.66 33.56 9.98
C GLU A 228 -2.13 34.52 11.08
N GLN A 229 -2.28 34.06 12.32
CA GLN A 229 -2.67 34.91 13.46
C GLN A 229 -1.50 35.69 14.06
N LYS A 230 -0.25 35.51 13.60
CA LYS A 230 0.94 36.20 14.12
C LYS A 230 1.47 37.30 13.21
N ILE A 231 0.79 37.65 12.13
CA ILE A 231 1.09 38.76 11.24
C ILE A 231 -0.04 39.82 11.37
#